data_de7a629b11dff28f08aae0b75e39435a
#
_entry.id   de7a629b11dff28f08aae0b75e39435a
#
_cell.length_a   1.000
_cell.length_b   1.000
_cell.length_c   1.000
_cell.angle_alpha   90.00
_cell.angle_beta   90.00
_cell.angle_gamma   90.00
#
_symmetry.space_group_name_H-M   'P 1'
#
loop_
_entity.id
_entity.type
_entity.pdbx_description
1 polymer ?
#
loop_
_entity_poly.entity_id
_entity_poly.type
_entity_poly.pdbx_seq_one_letter_code
_entity_poly.pdbx_strand_id
1 'polypeptide(L)'
;MNSTALTEAHELPPIHSEILGSRGPTIVLLHGWGRSLEAMRPLGELLAQECKVVLVDLPGFGRSPLPAPASNEGGGWGTFEYSERVKEFLDQSGIKECVLLGHSFGGRLSVQLASRYPDMVRGVILVGSHGLKRERHLKDEIRVRYIRALTKAAKAIDGMTGTRIFAHHLAPRFGSRDYNAAGDLRKTLVKTVNEDLTPEASRIAAPTLLLWGANDTETPLDLAHSFNRLIKGSQLYVFPNKGHEPFADVGCHLLATYITEFLTSRGLSAR
;
A
#
# COMPACT_ATOMS: atom_id res chain seq x y z
N MET A 1 -42.48 -26.67 -6.79
CA MET A 1 -41.08 -26.90 -7.13
C MET A 1 -40.28 -25.69 -6.66
N ASN A 2 -39.74 -25.83 -5.43
CA ASN A 2 -38.96 -24.76 -4.83
C ASN A 2 -37.51 -24.84 -5.31
N SER A 3 -37.07 -23.87 -6.09
CA SER A 3 -35.68 -23.67 -6.42
C SER A 3 -35.08 -22.76 -5.35
N THR A 4 -34.49 -23.36 -4.35
CA THR A 4 -33.63 -22.68 -3.38
C THR A 4 -32.28 -22.51 -4.07
N ALA A 5 -32.06 -21.40 -4.75
CA ALA A 5 -30.76 -20.98 -5.16
C ALA A 5 -30.02 -20.55 -3.88
N LEU A 6 -29.25 -21.49 -3.32
CA LEU A 6 -28.24 -21.19 -2.33
C LEU A 6 -27.20 -20.32 -3.04
N THR A 7 -27.16 -19.05 -2.68
CA THR A 7 -26.04 -18.16 -2.98
C THR A 7 -24.85 -18.75 -2.22
N GLU A 8 -24.01 -19.47 -2.91
CA GLU A 8 -22.67 -19.82 -2.42
C GLU A 8 -21.98 -18.48 -2.12
N ALA A 9 -21.88 -18.16 -0.85
CA ALA A 9 -20.98 -17.11 -0.40
C ALA A 9 -19.57 -17.56 -0.82
N HIS A 10 -19.03 -16.98 -1.89
CA HIS A 10 -17.63 -17.17 -2.23
C HIS A 10 -16.80 -16.70 -1.04
N GLU A 11 -16.39 -17.62 -0.20
CA GLU A 11 -15.39 -17.32 0.82
C GLU A 11 -14.16 -16.75 0.13
N LEU A 12 -13.83 -15.51 0.48
CA LEU A 12 -12.64 -14.87 -0.04
C LEU A 12 -11.41 -15.65 0.44
N PRO A 13 -10.40 -15.86 -0.43
CA PRO A 13 -9.24 -16.67 -0.08
C PRO A 13 -8.54 -16.10 1.18
N PRO A 14 -8.02 -16.98 2.06
CA PRO A 14 -7.45 -16.57 3.34
C PRO A 14 -6.23 -15.67 3.12
N ILE A 15 -6.08 -14.65 3.97
CA ILE A 15 -4.87 -13.84 4.07
C ILE A 15 -3.86 -14.60 4.94
N HIS A 16 -2.66 -14.83 4.41
CA HIS A 16 -1.55 -15.33 5.18
C HIS A 16 -0.98 -14.22 6.08
N SER A 17 -0.75 -14.54 7.34
CA SER A 17 -0.20 -13.60 8.31
C SER A 17 0.64 -14.32 9.36
N GLU A 18 1.53 -13.58 10.00
CA GLU A 18 2.32 -14.05 11.12
C GLU A 18 2.24 -13.05 12.26
N ILE A 19 2.24 -13.57 13.50
CA ILE A 19 2.16 -12.75 14.70
C ILE A 19 3.49 -12.87 15.44
N LEU A 20 4.10 -11.72 15.74
CA LEU A 20 5.29 -11.59 16.55
C LEU A 20 4.97 -10.81 17.80
N GLY A 21 5.58 -11.20 18.95
CA GLY A 21 5.28 -10.55 20.22
C GLY A 21 3.87 -10.85 20.73
N SER A 22 3.59 -10.48 21.97
CA SER A 22 2.30 -10.78 22.63
C SER A 22 1.83 -9.68 23.56
N ARG A 23 2.58 -8.60 23.69
CA ARG A 23 2.33 -7.49 24.61
C ARG A 23 2.21 -6.17 23.86
N GLY A 24 1.69 -5.16 24.53
CA GLY A 24 1.60 -3.82 23.98
C GLY A 24 0.53 -3.63 22.92
N PRO A 25 0.58 -2.52 22.19
CA PRO A 25 -0.40 -2.22 21.13
C PRO A 25 -0.25 -3.20 19.96
N THR A 26 -1.35 -3.48 19.30
CA THR A 26 -1.31 -4.24 18.05
C THR A 26 -0.87 -3.33 16.91
N ILE A 27 0.21 -3.70 16.21
CA ILE A 27 0.66 -3.03 15.00
C ILE A 27 0.51 -3.99 13.82
N VAL A 28 -0.19 -3.57 12.78
CA VAL A 28 -0.38 -4.33 11.54
C VAL A 28 0.55 -3.78 10.47
N LEU A 29 1.44 -4.60 9.94
CA LEU A 29 2.42 -4.22 8.93
C LEU A 29 1.97 -4.67 7.55
N LEU A 30 1.79 -3.70 6.63
CA LEU A 30 1.35 -3.88 5.26
C LEU A 30 2.50 -3.54 4.31
N HIS A 31 2.96 -4.54 3.56
CA HIS A 31 4.12 -4.42 2.67
C HIS A 31 3.84 -3.65 1.37
N GLY A 32 4.89 -3.30 0.63
CA GLY A 32 4.83 -2.66 -0.69
C GLY A 32 4.44 -3.61 -1.82
N TRP A 33 4.14 -3.06 -3.00
CA TRP A 33 3.83 -3.84 -4.21
C TRP A 33 4.97 -4.80 -4.57
N GLY A 34 4.62 -6.02 -4.98
CA GLY A 34 5.60 -7.02 -5.37
C GLY A 34 6.46 -7.58 -4.23
N ARG A 35 6.15 -7.21 -2.98
CA ARG A 35 6.81 -7.72 -1.77
C ARG A 35 5.93 -8.75 -1.06
N SER A 36 6.39 -9.20 0.10
CA SER A 36 5.65 -10.04 1.05
C SER A 36 5.91 -9.56 2.47
N LEU A 37 5.30 -10.19 3.43
CA LEU A 37 5.53 -9.93 4.86
C LEU A 37 7.02 -10.04 5.25
N GLU A 38 7.80 -10.85 4.51
CA GLU A 38 9.24 -11.01 4.76
C GLU A 38 10.02 -9.69 4.62
N ALA A 39 9.58 -8.78 3.74
CA ALA A 39 10.21 -7.47 3.61
C ALA A 39 10.06 -6.60 4.87
N MET A 40 8.99 -6.84 5.64
CA MET A 40 8.71 -6.09 6.87
C MET A 40 9.17 -6.83 8.13
N ARG A 41 9.58 -8.10 8.02
CA ARG A 41 9.97 -8.96 9.14
C ARG A 41 11.07 -8.36 10.02
N PRO A 42 12.20 -7.86 9.49
CA PRO A 42 13.27 -7.31 10.34
C PRO A 42 12.79 -6.16 11.22
N LEU A 43 11.95 -5.27 10.68
CA LEU A 43 11.33 -4.20 11.45
C LEU A 43 10.29 -4.75 12.44
N GLY A 44 9.51 -5.73 12.02
CA GLY A 44 8.52 -6.40 12.86
C GLY A 44 9.12 -7.08 14.09
N GLU A 45 10.26 -7.75 13.94
CA GLU A 45 10.98 -8.41 15.03
C GLU A 45 11.49 -7.41 16.08
N LEU A 46 11.96 -6.25 15.66
CA LEU A 46 12.37 -5.19 16.57
C LEU A 46 11.16 -4.62 17.33
N LEU A 47 10.07 -4.34 16.64
CA LEU A 47 8.84 -3.82 17.26
C LEU A 47 8.17 -4.84 18.19
N ALA A 48 8.35 -6.13 17.92
CA ALA A 48 7.76 -7.22 18.71
C ALA A 48 8.29 -7.31 20.15
N GLN A 49 9.37 -6.59 20.46
CA GLN A 49 9.89 -6.48 21.83
C GLN A 49 8.90 -5.75 22.76
N GLU A 50 8.12 -4.80 22.22
CA GLU A 50 7.19 -3.96 22.98
C GLU A 50 5.74 -4.00 22.44
N CYS A 51 5.52 -4.60 21.27
CA CYS A 51 4.24 -4.59 20.57
C CYS A 51 3.81 -6.01 20.17
N LYS A 52 2.49 -6.20 19.99
CA LYS A 52 1.96 -7.32 19.23
C LYS A 52 1.98 -6.94 17.75
N VAL A 53 2.86 -7.54 16.97
CA VAL A 53 3.04 -7.23 15.55
C VAL A 53 2.33 -8.28 14.70
N VAL A 54 1.53 -7.82 13.74
CA VAL A 54 0.86 -8.68 12.75
C VAL A 54 1.44 -8.35 11.38
N LEU A 55 2.25 -9.27 10.87
CA LEU A 55 2.79 -9.22 9.52
C LEU A 55 1.78 -9.83 8.55
N VAL A 56 1.46 -9.15 7.46
CA VAL A 56 0.42 -9.57 6.52
C VAL A 56 0.98 -9.72 5.12
N ASP A 57 0.74 -10.85 4.47
CA ASP A 57 0.85 -10.99 3.03
C ASP A 57 -0.43 -10.45 2.38
N LEU A 58 -0.32 -9.37 1.62
CA LEU A 58 -1.48 -8.81 0.91
C LEU A 58 -1.98 -9.78 -0.17
N PRO A 59 -3.30 -9.79 -0.49
CA PRO A 59 -3.86 -10.67 -1.51
C PRO A 59 -3.12 -10.62 -2.85
N GLY A 60 -2.72 -11.79 -3.36
CA GLY A 60 -1.91 -11.94 -4.57
C GLY A 60 -0.40 -11.80 -4.36
N PHE A 61 0.05 -11.67 -3.12
CA PHE A 61 1.48 -11.57 -2.77
C PHE A 61 1.85 -12.59 -1.68
N GLY A 62 3.14 -12.95 -1.64
CA GLY A 62 3.65 -13.91 -0.66
C GLY A 62 2.91 -15.24 -0.72
N ARG A 63 2.32 -15.64 0.41
CA ARG A 63 1.52 -16.86 0.55
C ARG A 63 0.01 -16.60 0.45
N SER A 64 -0.42 -15.35 0.33
CA SER A 64 -1.83 -15.03 0.13
C SER A 64 -2.25 -15.26 -1.33
N PRO A 65 -3.30 -16.05 -1.58
CA PRO A 65 -3.75 -16.34 -2.93
C PRO A 65 -4.14 -15.09 -3.70
N LEU A 66 -4.11 -15.20 -5.03
CA LEU A 66 -4.61 -14.16 -5.91
C LEU A 66 -6.10 -13.93 -5.61
N PRO A 67 -6.54 -12.67 -5.47
CA PRO A 67 -7.95 -12.39 -5.32
C PRO A 67 -8.71 -12.85 -6.57
N ALA A 68 -9.89 -13.42 -6.37
CA ALA A 68 -10.78 -13.73 -7.48
C ALA A 68 -11.02 -12.46 -8.33
N PRO A 69 -11.19 -12.58 -9.66
CA PRO A 69 -11.53 -11.44 -10.47
C PRO A 69 -12.76 -10.76 -9.87
N ALA A 70 -12.70 -9.46 -9.67
CA ALA A 70 -13.89 -8.71 -9.28
C ALA A 70 -15.00 -9.04 -10.28
N SER A 71 -16.15 -9.46 -9.82
CA SER A 71 -17.27 -9.97 -10.60
C SER A 71 -17.86 -8.95 -11.60
N ASN A 72 -17.36 -7.73 -11.61
CA ASN A 72 -17.82 -6.65 -12.46
C ASN A 72 -16.75 -6.26 -13.47
N GLU A 73 -16.93 -6.70 -14.72
CA GLU A 73 -16.32 -6.15 -15.94
C GLU A 73 -14.78 -6.17 -16.06
N GLY A 74 -14.10 -7.22 -15.61
CA GLY A 74 -12.70 -7.45 -15.98
C GLY A 74 -11.68 -6.44 -15.45
N GLY A 75 -12.05 -5.64 -14.44
CA GLY A 75 -11.16 -4.73 -13.71
C GLY A 75 -10.50 -5.45 -12.52
N GLY A 76 -9.19 -5.27 -12.31
CA GLY A 76 -8.52 -5.72 -11.09
C GLY A 76 -9.04 -5.00 -9.84
N TRP A 77 -8.63 -5.46 -8.67
CA TRP A 77 -8.90 -4.78 -7.40
C TRP A 77 -8.23 -3.40 -7.34
N GLY A 78 -8.90 -2.43 -6.73
CA GLY A 78 -8.32 -1.15 -6.31
C GLY A 78 -7.94 -1.15 -4.85
N THR A 79 -7.47 -0.01 -4.35
CA THR A 79 -7.11 0.14 -2.93
C THR A 79 -8.32 -0.04 -2.01
N PHE A 80 -9.52 0.27 -2.51
CA PHE A 80 -10.76 0.05 -1.79
C PHE A 80 -10.96 -1.45 -1.51
N GLU A 81 -11.00 -2.29 -2.52
CA GLU A 81 -11.24 -3.73 -2.40
C GLU A 81 -10.15 -4.41 -1.55
N TYR A 82 -8.89 -4.01 -1.71
CA TYR A 82 -7.80 -4.47 -0.86
C TYR A 82 -7.99 -4.08 0.61
N SER A 83 -8.38 -2.83 0.87
CA SER A 83 -8.59 -2.34 2.24
C SER A 83 -9.76 -3.06 2.92
N GLU A 84 -10.85 -3.33 2.18
CA GLU A 84 -11.96 -4.12 2.71
C GLU A 84 -11.53 -5.53 3.08
N ARG A 85 -10.74 -6.16 2.22
CA ARG A 85 -10.25 -7.51 2.50
C ARG A 85 -9.32 -7.55 3.72
N VAL A 86 -8.46 -6.54 3.89
CA VAL A 86 -7.64 -6.40 5.10
C VAL A 86 -8.51 -6.15 6.33
N LYS A 87 -9.54 -5.31 6.23
CA LYS A 87 -10.50 -5.05 7.32
C LYS A 87 -11.21 -6.33 7.76
N GLU A 88 -11.71 -7.10 6.80
CA GLU A 88 -12.36 -8.39 7.07
C GLU A 88 -11.42 -9.37 7.78
N PHE A 89 -10.16 -9.46 7.32
CA PHE A 89 -9.12 -10.25 7.99
C PHE A 89 -8.91 -9.81 9.44
N LEU A 90 -8.83 -8.50 9.70
CA LEU A 90 -8.65 -7.97 11.06
C LEU A 90 -9.84 -8.33 11.96
N ASP A 91 -11.07 -8.23 11.44
CA ASP A 91 -12.28 -8.62 12.16
C ASP A 91 -12.29 -10.11 12.51
N GLN A 92 -12.01 -10.97 11.52
CA GLN A 92 -11.92 -12.43 11.71
C GLN A 92 -10.81 -12.82 12.69
N SER A 93 -9.72 -12.04 12.75
CA SER A 93 -8.62 -12.22 13.71
C SER A 93 -8.92 -11.64 15.10
N GLY A 94 -10.11 -11.06 15.33
CA GLY A 94 -10.50 -10.43 16.58
C GLY A 94 -9.73 -9.15 16.91
N ILE A 95 -9.09 -8.51 15.91
CA ILE A 95 -8.33 -7.27 16.08
C ILE A 95 -9.29 -6.09 15.97
N LYS A 96 -9.75 -5.59 17.12
CA LYS A 96 -10.70 -4.49 17.20
C LYS A 96 -10.06 -3.12 17.05
N GLU A 97 -8.82 -2.97 17.51
CA GLU A 97 -8.05 -1.74 17.44
C GLU A 97 -6.60 -2.05 17.05
N CYS A 98 -6.01 -1.23 16.20
CA CYS A 98 -4.59 -1.38 15.81
C CYS A 98 -3.96 -0.06 15.37
N VAL A 99 -2.64 -0.05 15.36
CA VAL A 99 -1.83 0.91 14.62
C VAL A 99 -1.52 0.28 13.26
N LEU A 100 -1.71 1.02 12.17
CA LEU A 100 -1.35 0.57 10.83
C LEU A 100 0.03 1.10 10.46
N LEU A 101 0.92 0.22 10.02
CA LEU A 101 2.19 0.58 9.41
C LEU A 101 2.18 0.10 7.96
N GLY A 102 2.15 1.03 7.03
CA GLY A 102 2.10 0.72 5.60
C GLY A 102 3.30 1.26 4.84
N HIS A 103 3.98 0.37 4.10
CA HIS A 103 5.03 0.76 3.17
C HIS A 103 4.47 0.86 1.76
N SER A 104 4.74 1.96 1.06
CA SER A 104 4.43 2.14 -0.36
C SER A 104 2.96 1.81 -0.69
N PHE A 105 2.68 0.67 -1.33
CA PHE A 105 1.32 0.16 -1.59
C PHE A 105 0.54 -0.11 -0.31
N GLY A 106 1.17 -0.73 0.71
CA GLY A 106 0.56 -0.91 2.03
C GLY A 106 0.17 0.41 2.70
N GLY A 107 0.91 1.49 2.41
CA GLY A 107 0.57 2.84 2.86
C GLY A 107 -0.73 3.36 2.25
N ARG A 108 -1.02 3.07 0.97
CA ARG A 108 -2.33 3.39 0.36
C ARG A 108 -3.48 2.72 1.10
N LEU A 109 -3.29 1.44 1.46
CA LEU A 109 -4.30 0.68 2.20
C LEU A 109 -4.49 1.22 3.60
N SER A 110 -3.39 1.63 4.26
CA SER A 110 -3.44 2.29 5.57
C SER A 110 -4.23 3.61 5.52
N VAL A 111 -4.06 4.40 4.45
CA VAL A 111 -4.84 5.63 4.22
C VAL A 111 -6.33 5.33 4.06
N GLN A 112 -6.69 4.33 3.25
CA GLN A 112 -8.08 3.90 3.08
C GLN A 112 -8.70 3.45 4.39
N LEU A 113 -8.02 2.55 5.12
CA LEU A 113 -8.50 2.01 6.39
C LEU A 113 -8.67 3.10 7.46
N ALA A 114 -7.67 3.97 7.62
CA ALA A 114 -7.72 5.02 8.63
C ALA A 114 -8.80 6.06 8.37
N SER A 115 -9.06 6.37 7.10
CA SER A 115 -10.12 7.30 6.69
C SER A 115 -11.53 6.73 6.92
N ARG A 116 -11.70 5.42 6.75
CA ARG A 116 -13.01 4.75 6.76
C ARG A 116 -13.36 4.10 8.09
N TYR A 117 -12.36 3.69 8.84
CA TYR A 117 -12.50 2.99 10.11
C TYR A 117 -11.74 3.69 11.24
N PRO A 118 -12.10 4.96 11.57
CA PRO A 118 -11.37 5.75 12.56
C PRO A 118 -11.44 5.16 13.97
N ASP A 119 -12.48 4.40 14.30
CA ASP A 119 -12.62 3.76 15.61
C ASP A 119 -11.67 2.55 15.77
N MET A 120 -11.30 1.90 14.66
CA MET A 120 -10.37 0.78 14.65
C MET A 120 -8.92 1.25 14.58
N VAL A 121 -8.64 2.31 13.84
CA VAL A 121 -7.27 2.75 13.56
C VAL A 121 -6.82 3.78 14.60
N ARG A 122 -6.03 3.33 15.57
CA ARG A 122 -5.52 4.15 16.68
C ARG A 122 -4.33 5.02 16.30
N GLY A 123 -3.61 4.67 15.25
CA GLY A 123 -2.47 5.41 14.72
C GLY A 123 -2.09 4.92 13.34
N VAL A 124 -1.41 5.78 12.58
CA VAL A 124 -0.97 5.49 11.21
C VAL A 124 0.51 5.78 11.07
N ILE A 125 1.25 4.86 10.48
CA ILE A 125 2.67 5.01 10.16
C ILE A 125 2.81 4.77 8.66
N LEU A 126 3.17 5.79 7.91
CA LEU A 126 3.37 5.73 6.46
C LEU A 126 4.86 5.78 6.14
N VAL A 127 5.36 4.74 5.49
CA VAL A 127 6.75 4.63 5.07
C VAL A 127 6.83 4.68 3.55
N GLY A 128 7.39 5.74 2.98
CA GLY A 128 7.51 5.88 1.52
C GLY A 128 6.17 5.63 0.81
N SER A 129 5.06 6.20 1.33
CA SER A 129 3.72 5.86 0.86
C SER A 129 3.37 6.56 -0.46
N HIS A 130 2.73 5.81 -1.35
CA HIS A 130 1.98 6.37 -2.46
C HIS A 130 0.55 6.76 -2.04
N GLY A 131 -0.20 7.43 -2.94
CA GLY A 131 -1.64 7.62 -2.77
C GLY A 131 -2.13 9.01 -3.18
N LEU A 132 -1.30 10.03 -3.08
CA LEU A 132 -1.68 11.37 -3.48
C LEU A 132 -1.41 11.61 -4.95
N LYS A 133 -2.28 12.41 -5.56
CA LYS A 133 -2.06 12.90 -6.91
C LYS A 133 -0.90 13.89 -6.89
N ARG A 134 0.14 13.56 -7.66
CA ARG A 134 1.31 14.42 -7.76
C ARG A 134 1.01 15.60 -8.68
N GLU A 135 1.31 16.82 -8.22
CA GLU A 135 1.40 17.97 -9.12
C GLU A 135 2.61 17.76 -10.03
N ARG A 136 2.35 17.58 -11.32
CA ARG A 136 3.41 17.36 -12.31
C ARG A 136 3.87 18.70 -12.85
N HIS A 137 5.18 18.85 -13.01
CA HIS A 137 5.70 19.96 -13.79
C HIS A 137 5.23 19.85 -15.25
N LEU A 138 4.99 20.96 -15.91
CA LEU A 138 4.49 21.02 -17.29
C LEU A 138 5.30 20.12 -18.27
N LYS A 139 6.62 20.06 -18.07
CA LYS A 139 7.50 19.19 -18.88
C LYS A 139 7.16 17.70 -18.72
N ASP A 140 6.89 17.28 -17.50
CA ASP A 140 6.50 15.88 -17.19
C ASP A 140 5.12 15.56 -17.74
N GLU A 141 4.20 16.52 -17.69
CA GLU A 141 2.87 16.35 -18.30
C GLU A 141 2.96 16.18 -19.82
N ILE A 142 3.74 17.00 -20.50
CA ILE A 142 3.96 16.89 -21.96
C ILE A 142 4.57 15.52 -22.29
N ARG A 143 5.59 15.10 -21.56
CA ARG A 143 6.21 13.78 -21.73
C ARG A 143 5.23 12.64 -21.54
N VAL A 144 4.41 12.68 -20.48
CA VAL A 144 3.39 11.66 -20.21
C VAL A 144 2.31 11.64 -21.29
N ARG A 145 1.85 12.82 -21.76
CA ARG A 145 0.89 12.92 -22.86
C ARG A 145 1.43 12.31 -24.14
N TYR A 146 2.69 12.60 -24.47
CA TYR A 146 3.39 12.02 -25.64
C TYR A 146 3.48 10.48 -25.54
N ILE A 147 3.93 9.94 -24.40
CA ILE A 147 4.01 8.50 -24.18
C ILE A 147 2.62 7.84 -24.27
N ARG A 148 1.58 8.47 -23.70
CA ARG A 148 0.19 7.98 -23.80
C ARG A 148 -0.29 7.96 -25.25
N ALA A 149 0.00 8.99 -26.03
CA ALA A 149 -0.36 9.05 -27.45
C ALA A 149 0.32 7.92 -28.25
N LEU A 150 1.63 7.73 -28.07
CA LEU A 150 2.38 6.63 -28.67
C LEU A 150 1.82 5.26 -28.29
N THR A 151 1.52 5.06 -27.01
CA THR A 151 0.95 3.81 -26.48
C THR A 151 -0.44 3.52 -27.10
N LYS A 152 -1.28 4.56 -27.20
CA LYS A 152 -2.61 4.43 -27.81
C LYS A 152 -2.52 4.09 -29.30
N ALA A 153 -1.61 4.75 -30.03
CA ALA A 153 -1.37 4.48 -31.46
C ALA A 153 -0.85 3.04 -31.66
N ALA A 154 0.14 2.60 -30.88
CA ALA A 154 0.66 1.25 -31.00
C ALA A 154 -0.38 0.18 -30.71
N LYS A 155 -1.20 0.36 -29.66
CA LYS A 155 -2.30 -0.57 -29.34
C LYS A 155 -3.37 -0.60 -30.45
N ALA A 156 -3.68 0.54 -31.08
CA ALA A 156 -4.61 0.60 -32.21
C ALA A 156 -4.04 -0.16 -33.43
N ILE A 157 -2.75 0.02 -33.75
CA ILE A 157 -2.08 -0.73 -34.82
C ILE A 157 -2.09 -2.23 -34.50
N ASP A 158 -1.72 -2.62 -33.29
CA ASP A 158 -1.74 -4.03 -32.87
C ASP A 158 -3.13 -4.66 -33.01
N GLY A 159 -4.19 -3.91 -32.66
CA GLY A 159 -5.58 -4.37 -32.83
C GLY A 159 -6.00 -4.52 -34.28
N MET A 160 -5.45 -3.71 -35.20
CA MET A 160 -5.79 -3.77 -36.64
C MET A 160 -4.96 -4.80 -37.40
N THR A 161 -3.72 -5.01 -37.00
CA THR A 161 -2.73 -5.80 -37.77
C THR A 161 -2.39 -7.14 -37.13
N GLY A 162 -2.82 -7.37 -35.87
CA GLY A 162 -2.42 -8.55 -35.09
C GLY A 162 -0.96 -8.51 -34.62
N THR A 163 -0.26 -7.39 -34.80
CA THR A 163 1.11 -7.20 -34.31
C THR A 163 1.13 -7.06 -32.79
N ARG A 164 2.33 -7.09 -32.22
CA ARG A 164 2.56 -6.92 -30.77
C ARG A 164 3.57 -5.80 -30.49
N ILE A 165 3.48 -4.70 -31.26
CA ILE A 165 4.41 -3.55 -31.18
C ILE A 165 4.43 -2.99 -29.76
N PHE A 166 3.25 -2.80 -29.15
CA PHE A 166 3.16 -2.30 -27.79
C PHE A 166 3.89 -3.23 -26.80
N ALA A 167 3.60 -4.53 -26.85
CA ALA A 167 4.15 -5.50 -25.91
C ALA A 167 5.67 -5.68 -26.07
N HIS A 168 6.18 -5.69 -27.30
CA HIS A 168 7.59 -5.96 -27.57
C HIS A 168 8.50 -4.73 -27.52
N HIS A 169 8.00 -3.55 -27.89
CA HIS A 169 8.86 -2.37 -28.04
C HIS A 169 8.55 -1.23 -27.06
N LEU A 170 7.28 -1.02 -26.69
CA LEU A 170 6.90 0.12 -25.86
C LEU A 170 6.77 -0.25 -24.38
N ALA A 171 6.13 -1.37 -24.05
CA ALA A 171 5.95 -1.77 -22.66
C ALA A 171 7.29 -1.98 -21.92
N PRO A 172 8.31 -2.66 -22.49
CA PRO A 172 9.60 -2.81 -21.83
C PRO A 172 10.37 -1.48 -21.65
N ARG A 173 10.15 -0.52 -22.56
CA ARG A 173 10.88 0.76 -22.57
C ARG A 173 10.25 1.84 -21.71
N PHE A 174 8.93 1.83 -21.56
CA PHE A 174 8.17 2.87 -20.86
C PHE A 174 7.38 2.34 -19.67
N GLY A 175 7.23 1.01 -19.53
CA GLY A 175 6.62 0.39 -18.35
C GLY A 175 7.57 0.45 -17.14
N SER A 176 7.03 0.70 -15.96
CA SER A 176 7.79 0.55 -14.73
C SER A 176 8.19 -0.92 -14.51
N ARG A 177 9.20 -1.16 -13.67
CA ARG A 177 9.60 -2.51 -13.27
C ARG A 177 8.41 -3.30 -12.76
N ASP A 178 7.59 -2.68 -11.91
CA ASP A 178 6.37 -3.29 -11.35
C ASP A 178 5.35 -3.64 -12.42
N TYR A 179 5.13 -2.75 -13.40
CA TYR A 179 4.21 -3.01 -14.50
C TYR A 179 4.62 -4.24 -15.33
N ASN A 180 5.92 -4.38 -15.59
CA ASN A 180 6.44 -5.51 -16.35
C ASN A 180 6.37 -6.83 -15.56
N ALA A 181 6.55 -6.77 -14.24
CA ALA A 181 6.51 -7.93 -13.34
C ALA A 181 5.10 -8.31 -12.86
N ALA A 182 4.09 -7.45 -13.05
CA ALA A 182 2.78 -7.59 -12.41
C ALA A 182 1.96 -8.82 -12.87
N GLY A 183 2.28 -9.46 -14.01
CA GLY A 183 1.53 -10.63 -14.47
C GLY A 183 0.02 -10.42 -14.46
N ASP A 184 -0.70 -11.31 -13.77
CA ASP A 184 -2.17 -11.27 -13.63
C ASP A 184 -2.66 -10.08 -12.80
N LEU A 185 -1.81 -9.52 -11.93
CA LEU A 185 -2.11 -8.33 -11.13
C LEU A 185 -1.94 -7.01 -11.91
N ARG A 186 -1.62 -7.06 -13.22
CA ARG A 186 -1.36 -5.84 -14.00
C ARG A 186 -2.54 -4.86 -14.03
N LYS A 187 -3.77 -5.36 -14.12
CA LYS A 187 -4.97 -4.51 -14.09
C LYS A 187 -5.13 -3.85 -12.72
N THR A 188 -4.90 -4.59 -11.67
CA THR A 188 -4.85 -4.12 -10.28
C THR A 188 -3.81 -3.03 -10.09
N LEU A 189 -2.58 -3.25 -10.57
CA LEU A 189 -1.52 -2.22 -10.49
C LEU A 189 -1.95 -0.93 -11.19
N VAL A 190 -2.46 -1.03 -12.42
CA VAL A 190 -2.89 0.14 -13.19
C VAL A 190 -4.03 0.87 -12.49
N LYS A 191 -5.00 0.15 -11.91
CA LYS A 191 -6.10 0.74 -11.14
C LYS A 191 -5.54 1.47 -9.92
N THR A 192 -4.78 0.79 -9.09
CA THR A 192 -4.26 1.34 -7.81
C THR A 192 -3.33 2.53 -8.00
N VAL A 193 -2.43 2.53 -9.00
CA VAL A 193 -1.52 3.68 -9.22
C VAL A 193 -2.22 4.92 -9.77
N ASN A 194 -3.41 4.78 -10.36
CA ASN A 194 -4.20 5.90 -10.87
C ASN A 194 -5.21 6.46 -9.86
N GLU A 195 -5.43 5.78 -8.74
CA GLU A 195 -6.30 6.28 -7.67
C GLU A 195 -5.68 7.48 -6.97
N ASP A 196 -6.52 8.46 -6.66
CA ASP A 196 -6.16 9.65 -5.88
C ASP A 196 -6.81 9.55 -4.51
N LEU A 197 -6.00 9.34 -3.48
CA LEU A 197 -6.42 9.21 -2.09
C LEU A 197 -6.30 10.54 -1.31
N THR A 198 -6.19 11.67 -2.00
CA THR A 198 -6.15 13.00 -1.36
C THR A 198 -7.36 13.23 -0.44
N PRO A 199 -8.60 12.89 -0.85
CA PRO A 199 -9.76 13.02 0.02
C PRO A 199 -9.70 12.11 1.26
N GLU A 200 -9.20 10.88 1.10
CA GLU A 200 -9.03 9.92 2.19
C GLU A 200 -7.98 10.40 3.19
N ALA A 201 -6.81 10.81 2.70
CA ALA A 201 -5.73 11.32 3.53
C ALA A 201 -6.15 12.53 4.37
N SER A 202 -6.95 13.44 3.80
CA SER A 202 -7.46 14.62 4.52
C SER A 202 -8.45 14.30 5.65
N ARG A 203 -9.07 13.11 5.63
CA ARG A 203 -10.01 12.65 6.66
C ARG A 203 -9.36 11.84 7.78
N ILE A 204 -8.06 11.53 7.69
CA ILE A 204 -7.35 10.80 8.74
C ILE A 204 -7.34 11.65 10.02
N ALA A 205 -7.99 11.15 11.06
CA ALA A 205 -8.02 11.77 12.39
C ALA A 205 -7.01 11.16 13.36
N ALA A 206 -6.57 9.92 13.10
CA ALA A 206 -5.60 9.21 13.93
C ALA A 206 -4.23 9.90 13.92
N PRO A 207 -3.50 9.91 15.05
CA PRO A 207 -2.11 10.32 15.09
C PRO A 207 -1.32 9.65 13.97
N THR A 208 -0.54 10.44 13.21
CA THR A 208 0.15 9.94 12.02
C THR A 208 1.63 10.26 12.04
N LEU A 209 2.44 9.24 11.76
CA LEU A 209 3.89 9.32 11.56
C LEU A 209 4.23 9.06 10.09
N LEU A 210 5.04 9.93 9.50
CA LEU A 210 5.52 9.84 8.13
C LEU A 210 7.03 9.60 8.16
N LEU A 211 7.50 8.50 7.57
CA LEU A 211 8.90 8.11 7.54
C LEU A 211 9.36 8.00 6.08
N TRP A 212 10.35 8.81 5.70
CA TRP A 212 10.71 8.94 4.29
C TRP A 212 12.20 8.98 4.05
N GLY A 213 12.67 8.29 2.99
CA GLY A 213 14.02 8.44 2.50
C GLY A 213 14.20 9.73 1.69
N ALA A 214 15.27 10.48 1.93
CA ALA A 214 15.55 11.71 1.18
C ALA A 214 15.80 11.45 -0.32
N ASN A 215 16.33 10.26 -0.64
CA ASN A 215 16.67 9.85 -2.01
C ASN A 215 15.61 8.91 -2.61
N ASP A 216 14.38 8.91 -2.09
CA ASP A 216 13.29 8.10 -2.62
C ASP A 216 12.88 8.62 -4.01
N THR A 217 13.13 7.81 -5.03
CA THR A 217 12.78 8.12 -6.42
C THR A 217 11.44 7.55 -6.84
N GLU A 218 10.87 6.61 -6.07
CA GLU A 218 9.56 6.01 -6.33
C GLU A 218 8.46 6.88 -5.75
N THR A 219 8.60 7.27 -4.48
CA THR A 219 7.75 8.23 -3.79
C THR A 219 8.58 9.45 -3.35
N PRO A 220 8.85 10.39 -4.26
CA PRO A 220 9.71 11.53 -3.95
C PRO A 220 9.22 12.35 -2.77
N LEU A 221 10.13 13.06 -2.12
CA LEU A 221 9.91 13.76 -0.87
C LEU A 221 8.78 14.81 -0.91
N ASP A 222 8.44 15.32 -2.10
CA ASP A 222 7.27 16.19 -2.29
C ASP A 222 5.94 15.53 -1.90
N LEU A 223 5.83 14.20 -2.06
CA LEU A 223 4.68 13.43 -1.57
C LEU A 223 4.64 13.39 -0.03
N ALA A 224 5.78 13.19 0.63
CA ALA A 224 5.86 13.23 2.09
C ALA A 224 5.37 14.58 2.64
N HIS A 225 5.85 15.67 2.05
CA HIS A 225 5.41 17.03 2.42
C HIS A 225 3.91 17.24 2.12
N SER A 226 3.39 16.63 1.06
CA SER A 226 1.96 16.72 0.74
C SER A 226 1.11 15.95 1.75
N PHE A 227 1.50 14.74 2.16
CA PHE A 227 0.86 14.03 3.26
C PHE A 227 0.91 14.82 4.56
N ASN A 228 2.07 15.41 4.90
CA ASN A 228 2.25 16.19 6.12
C ASN A 228 1.36 17.45 6.17
N ARG A 229 1.10 18.05 5.01
CA ARG A 229 0.14 19.19 4.92
C ARG A 229 -1.31 18.74 5.03
N LEU A 230 -1.65 17.58 4.47
CA LEU A 230 -3.04 17.08 4.43
C LEU A 230 -3.47 16.49 5.76
N ILE A 231 -2.62 15.70 6.41
CA ILE A 231 -2.93 15.01 7.66
C ILE A 231 -2.54 15.89 8.83
N LYS A 232 -3.54 16.53 9.44
CA LYS A 232 -3.31 17.49 10.54
C LYS A 232 -2.61 16.82 11.73
N GLY A 233 -1.54 17.46 12.22
CA GLY A 233 -0.78 16.96 13.37
C GLY A 233 0.11 15.78 13.08
N SER A 234 0.28 15.39 11.81
CA SER A 234 1.26 14.37 11.43
C SER A 234 2.70 14.85 11.69
N GLN A 235 3.56 13.89 12.01
CA GLN A 235 5.00 14.10 12.20
C GLN A 235 5.74 13.53 11.01
N LEU A 236 6.66 14.29 10.42
CA LEU A 236 7.48 13.84 9.28
C LEU A 236 8.95 13.73 9.70
N TYR A 237 9.52 12.56 9.50
CA TYR A 237 10.97 12.33 9.61
C TYR A 237 11.53 11.92 8.25
N VAL A 238 12.61 12.60 7.85
CA VAL A 238 13.30 12.36 6.58
C VAL A 238 14.68 11.80 6.88
N PHE A 239 14.97 10.61 6.32
CA PHE A 239 16.22 9.91 6.53
C PHE A 239 17.22 10.28 5.43
N PRO A 240 18.33 10.98 5.75
CA PRO A 240 19.36 11.27 4.78
C PRO A 240 19.93 9.99 4.16
N ASN A 241 20.24 10.02 2.87
CA ASN A 241 20.87 8.91 2.14
C ASN A 241 20.06 7.60 2.08
N LYS A 242 18.78 7.61 2.46
CA LYS A 242 17.88 6.47 2.30
C LYS A 242 16.95 6.67 1.09
N GLY A 243 16.68 5.55 0.41
CA GLY A 243 15.74 5.47 -0.71
C GLY A 243 14.35 5.03 -0.30
N HIS A 244 13.66 4.32 -1.19
CA HIS A 244 12.27 3.90 -1.04
C HIS A 244 12.02 2.92 0.13
N GLU A 245 13.02 2.12 0.50
CA GLU A 245 12.96 1.18 1.63
C GLU A 245 13.91 1.69 2.75
N PRO A 246 13.54 2.74 3.52
CA PRO A 246 14.42 3.31 4.53
C PRO A 246 14.68 2.35 5.70
N PHE A 247 13.85 1.30 5.83
CA PHE A 247 13.99 0.21 6.80
C PHE A 247 14.94 -0.91 6.32
N ALA A 248 15.48 -0.84 5.11
CA ALA A 248 16.44 -1.84 4.65
C ALA A 248 17.72 -1.81 5.50
N ASP A 249 18.30 -2.98 5.71
CA ASP A 249 19.54 -3.18 6.48
C ASP A 249 19.44 -2.58 7.90
N VAL A 250 20.46 -1.85 8.30
CA VAL A 250 20.52 -1.17 9.62
C VAL A 250 19.45 -0.09 9.80
N GLY A 251 18.76 0.31 8.73
CA GLY A 251 17.70 1.30 8.80
C GLY A 251 16.49 0.86 9.64
N CYS A 252 16.24 -0.45 9.77
CA CYS A 252 15.16 -0.98 10.59
C CYS A 252 15.28 -0.58 12.06
N HIS A 253 16.48 -0.53 12.64
CA HIS A 253 16.70 -0.10 14.02
C HIS A 253 16.33 1.37 14.23
N LEU A 254 16.73 2.22 13.29
CA LEU A 254 16.42 3.64 13.36
C LEU A 254 14.90 3.88 13.23
N LEU A 255 14.24 3.20 12.28
CA LEU A 255 12.80 3.30 12.16
C LEU A 255 12.07 2.77 13.40
N ALA A 256 12.51 1.65 13.97
CA ALA A 256 11.91 1.10 15.18
C ALA A 256 11.98 2.11 16.33
N THR A 257 13.11 2.83 16.51
CA THR A 257 13.25 3.89 17.53
C THR A 257 12.22 4.99 17.32
N TYR A 258 12.10 5.57 16.12
CA TYR A 258 11.11 6.62 15.84
C TYR A 258 9.67 6.14 16.02
N ILE A 259 9.39 4.90 15.67
CA ILE A 259 8.07 4.29 15.85
C ILE A 259 7.75 4.14 17.34
N THR A 260 8.65 3.60 18.13
CA THR A 260 8.46 3.43 19.59
C THR A 260 8.29 4.78 20.30
N GLU A 261 9.09 5.77 19.95
CA GLU A 261 8.94 7.15 20.46
C GLU A 261 7.59 7.76 20.10
N PHE A 262 7.15 7.57 18.85
CA PHE A 262 5.83 8.02 18.40
C PHE A 262 4.70 7.34 19.18
N LEU A 263 4.73 6.03 19.33
CA LEU A 263 3.73 5.27 20.09
C LEU A 263 3.64 5.76 21.54
N THR A 264 4.78 5.97 22.17
CA THR A 264 4.86 6.45 23.56
C THR A 264 4.34 7.88 23.68
N SER A 265 4.79 8.79 22.82
CA SER A 265 4.41 10.21 22.86
C SER A 265 2.91 10.45 22.58
N ARG A 266 2.26 9.52 21.88
CA ARG A 266 0.84 9.58 21.56
C ARG A 266 -0.05 8.75 22.48
N GLY A 267 0.53 8.13 23.54
CA GLY A 267 -0.21 7.29 24.45
C GLY A 267 -0.77 6.02 23.80
N LEU A 268 -0.12 5.56 22.72
CA LEU A 268 -0.46 4.35 21.97
C LEU A 268 0.32 3.12 22.43
N SER A 269 1.34 3.29 23.28
CA SER A 269 2.02 2.19 23.99
C SER A 269 1.10 1.55 25.03
N ALA A 270 1.33 0.29 25.39
CA ALA A 270 0.57 -0.38 26.47
C ALA A 270 0.62 0.44 27.76
N ARG A 271 -0.51 0.56 28.41
CA ARG A 271 -0.59 0.99 29.81
C ARG A 271 -0.12 -0.12 30.72
#